data_649ba106122f744c8a40aab3d853407b
#
_entry.id   649ba106122f744c8a40aab3d853407b
#
_cell.length_a   1.000
_cell.length_b   1.000
_cell.length_c   1.000
_cell.angle_alpha   90.00
_cell.angle_beta   90.00
_cell.angle_gamma   90.00
#
_symmetry.space_group_name_H-M   'P 1'
#
loop_
_entity.id
_entity.type
_entity.pdbx_description
1 polymer ?
#
loop_
_entity_poly.entity_id
_entity_poly.type
_entity_poly.pdbx_seq_one_letter_code
_entity_poly.pdbx_strand_id
1 'polypeptide(L)'
;MALDKPYQDVPGTTIFDAEQSRIGYWLNQFCMSLMKGPNRERFKANEKAYLDEWPMTEDQKQAVIDRDLNRCIGLGGNIYFLAKIGATDGKSFQQMAGSMTGMTEEEYRNMMVAGGRSVEGNRRLGENGTAQPQNQPQGSATHLSLIHI
;
A
#
# COMPACT_ATOMS: atom_id res chain seq x y z
N MET A 1 7.34 -17.48 19.42
CA MET A 1 8.46 -16.61 19.74
C MET A 1 8.54 -15.49 18.72
N ALA A 2 8.62 -14.29 19.19
CA ALA A 2 8.72 -13.15 18.31
C ALA A 2 10.15 -13.02 17.80
N LEU A 3 10.30 -12.78 16.52
CA LEU A 3 11.59 -12.53 15.96
C LEU A 3 11.94 -11.06 16.13
N ASP A 4 13.21 -10.78 16.26
CA ASP A 4 13.67 -9.41 16.28
C ASP A 4 13.53 -8.83 14.87
N LYS A 5 12.86 -7.69 14.75
CA LYS A 5 12.57 -7.09 13.46
C LYS A 5 13.10 -5.66 13.42
N PRO A 6 14.41 -5.52 13.28
CA PRO A 6 15.01 -4.18 13.32
C PRO A 6 14.53 -3.28 12.17
N TYR A 7 13.99 -3.86 11.11
CA TYR A 7 13.52 -3.09 9.96
C TYR A 7 12.18 -2.41 10.22
N GLN A 8 11.53 -2.66 11.34
CA GLN A 8 10.23 -2.05 11.62
C GLN A 8 10.33 -0.60 12.04
N ASP A 9 11.51 -0.12 12.33
CA ASP A 9 11.70 1.24 12.81
C ASP A 9 12.05 2.25 11.70
N VAL A 10 11.89 1.87 10.44
CA VAL A 10 12.14 2.79 9.33
C VAL A 10 10.85 3.53 9.01
N PRO A 11 10.83 4.86 9.18
CA PRO A 11 9.60 5.62 8.97
C PRO A 11 9.10 5.49 7.53
N GLY A 12 7.79 5.37 7.39
CA GLY A 12 7.15 5.33 6.09
C GLY A 12 7.38 4.04 5.32
N THR A 13 7.93 3.03 5.97
CA THR A 13 8.27 1.78 5.29
C THR A 13 7.59 0.61 5.99
N THR A 14 6.90 -0.20 5.21
CA THR A 14 6.31 -1.44 5.70
C THR A 14 6.94 -2.58 4.91
N ILE A 15 7.63 -3.46 5.60
CA ILE A 15 8.27 -4.59 4.96
C ILE A 15 7.29 -5.76 4.91
N PHE A 16 7.11 -6.33 3.74
CA PHE A 16 6.20 -7.46 3.58
C PHE A 16 6.97 -8.73 3.94
N ASP A 17 6.96 -9.07 5.21
CA ASP A 17 7.64 -10.26 5.73
C ASP A 17 6.65 -11.42 5.90
N ALA A 18 7.11 -12.52 6.48
CA ALA A 18 6.27 -13.70 6.64
C ALA A 18 5.04 -13.42 7.49
N GLU A 19 5.19 -12.60 8.51
CA GLU A 19 4.04 -12.27 9.35
C GLU A 19 3.02 -11.41 8.60
N GLN A 20 3.47 -10.44 7.85
CA GLN A 20 2.58 -9.64 7.01
C GLN A 20 1.87 -10.51 5.97
N SER A 21 2.59 -11.46 5.38
CA SER A 21 1.99 -12.40 4.45
C SER A 21 0.88 -13.22 5.10
N ARG A 22 1.11 -13.66 6.34
CA ARG A 22 0.12 -14.43 7.08
C ARG A 22 -1.11 -13.59 7.41
N ILE A 23 -0.89 -12.38 7.88
CA ILE A 23 -1.98 -11.48 8.27
C ILE A 23 -2.83 -11.11 7.07
N GLY A 24 -2.19 -10.84 5.95
CA GLY A 24 -2.88 -10.38 4.75
C GLY A 24 -3.28 -11.47 3.78
N TYR A 25 -3.21 -12.73 4.16
CA TYR A 25 -3.40 -13.83 3.22
C TYR A 25 -4.71 -13.69 2.45
N TRP A 26 -5.82 -13.49 3.15
CA TRP A 26 -7.11 -13.43 2.48
C TRP A 26 -7.32 -12.14 1.72
N LEU A 27 -6.77 -11.04 2.21
CA LEU A 27 -6.78 -9.79 1.46
C LEU A 27 -6.07 -9.98 0.12
N ASN A 28 -4.90 -10.61 0.14
CA ASN A 28 -4.14 -10.83 -1.08
C ASN A 28 -4.81 -11.85 -1.99
N GLN A 29 -5.46 -12.88 -1.44
CA GLN A 29 -6.22 -13.82 -2.24
C GLN A 29 -7.41 -13.16 -2.90
N PHE A 30 -8.10 -12.28 -2.20
CA PHE A 30 -9.15 -11.49 -2.81
C PHE A 30 -8.60 -10.70 -4.01
N CYS A 31 -7.47 -10.03 -3.83
CA CYS A 31 -6.88 -9.27 -4.92
C CYS A 31 -6.56 -10.17 -6.11
N MET A 32 -6.02 -11.36 -5.86
CA MET A 32 -5.72 -12.29 -6.93
C MET A 32 -6.96 -12.73 -7.69
N SER A 33 -8.10 -12.82 -7.01
CA SER A 33 -9.34 -13.20 -7.68
C SER A 33 -9.73 -12.20 -8.78
N LEU A 34 -9.26 -10.96 -8.65
CA LEU A 34 -9.57 -9.91 -9.62
C LEU A 34 -8.79 -10.05 -10.92
N MET A 35 -7.94 -11.06 -11.04
CA MET A 35 -7.31 -11.37 -12.31
C MET A 35 -8.31 -11.88 -13.34
N LYS A 36 -9.44 -12.38 -12.89
CA LYS A 36 -10.45 -12.93 -13.78
C LYS A 36 -11.57 -11.94 -14.00
N GLY A 37 -11.95 -11.74 -15.25
CA GLY A 37 -12.98 -10.78 -15.62
C GLY A 37 -14.32 -10.98 -14.90
N PRO A 38 -14.86 -12.20 -14.83
CA PRO A 38 -16.12 -12.40 -14.12
C PRO A 38 -16.05 -11.98 -12.65
N ASN A 39 -14.92 -12.18 -12.00
CA ASN A 39 -14.77 -11.75 -10.61
C ASN A 39 -14.72 -10.23 -10.50
N ARG A 40 -14.07 -9.57 -11.43
CA ARG A 40 -14.06 -8.10 -11.44
C ARG A 40 -15.48 -7.55 -11.59
N GLU A 41 -16.27 -8.16 -12.47
CA GLU A 41 -17.64 -7.70 -12.66
C GLU A 41 -18.49 -7.90 -11.40
N ARG A 42 -18.32 -9.03 -10.74
CA ARG A 42 -19.03 -9.27 -9.48
C ARG A 42 -18.63 -8.27 -8.41
N PHE A 43 -17.33 -7.98 -8.30
CA PHE A 43 -16.85 -7.01 -7.33
C PHE A 43 -17.42 -5.62 -7.62
N LYS A 44 -17.37 -5.20 -8.88
CA LYS A 44 -17.90 -3.88 -9.23
C LYS A 44 -19.39 -3.78 -8.99
N ALA A 45 -20.12 -4.85 -9.19
CA ALA A 45 -21.56 -4.84 -9.02
C ALA A 45 -21.96 -4.63 -7.57
N ASN A 46 -21.22 -5.19 -6.63
CA ASN A 46 -21.50 -5.02 -5.21
C ASN A 46 -20.23 -5.33 -4.43
N GLU A 47 -19.44 -4.31 -4.14
CA GLU A 47 -18.14 -4.49 -3.50
C GLU A 47 -18.27 -5.16 -2.15
N LYS A 48 -19.18 -4.66 -1.31
CA LYS A 48 -19.31 -5.21 0.04
C LYS A 48 -19.69 -6.68 0.02
N ALA A 49 -20.63 -7.04 -0.83
CA ALA A 49 -21.07 -8.43 -0.92
C ALA A 49 -19.94 -9.34 -1.40
N TYR A 50 -19.14 -8.87 -2.37
CA TYR A 50 -18.04 -9.67 -2.86
C TYR A 50 -16.96 -9.82 -1.79
N LEU A 51 -16.66 -8.74 -1.08
CA LEU A 51 -15.66 -8.79 -0.01
C LEU A 51 -16.11 -9.72 1.12
N ASP A 52 -17.42 -9.78 1.39
CA ASP A 52 -17.92 -10.62 2.46
C ASP A 52 -17.79 -12.11 2.14
N GLU A 53 -17.48 -12.48 0.91
CA GLU A 53 -17.21 -13.87 0.58
C GLU A 53 -15.84 -14.33 1.04
N TRP A 54 -15.00 -13.41 1.47
CA TRP A 54 -13.61 -13.71 1.86
C TRP A 54 -13.46 -13.58 3.37
N PRO A 55 -12.68 -14.46 3.99
CA PRO A 55 -12.49 -14.35 5.46
C PRO A 55 -11.46 -13.28 5.80
N MET A 56 -11.70 -12.07 5.34
CA MET A 56 -10.91 -10.90 5.68
C MET A 56 -11.48 -10.26 6.93
N THR A 57 -10.65 -9.49 7.62
CA THR A 57 -11.15 -8.70 8.73
C THR A 57 -12.02 -7.55 8.22
N GLU A 58 -12.85 -7.00 9.08
CA GLU A 58 -13.65 -5.85 8.69
C GLU A 58 -12.77 -4.65 8.35
N ASP A 59 -11.65 -4.50 9.05
CA ASP A 59 -10.72 -3.42 8.75
C ASP A 59 -10.13 -3.57 7.35
N GLN A 60 -9.79 -4.79 6.95
CA GLN A 60 -9.29 -5.04 5.59
C GLN A 60 -10.34 -4.72 4.55
N LYS A 61 -11.57 -5.15 4.78
CA LYS A 61 -12.67 -4.87 3.85
C LYS A 61 -12.91 -3.38 3.70
N GLN A 62 -12.93 -2.68 4.82
CA GLN A 62 -13.17 -1.24 4.80
C GLN A 62 -12.04 -0.49 4.08
N ALA A 63 -10.79 -0.91 4.31
CA ALA A 63 -9.66 -0.30 3.63
C ALA A 63 -9.77 -0.47 2.12
N VAL A 64 -10.25 -1.62 1.66
CA VAL A 64 -10.47 -1.84 0.23
C VAL A 64 -11.57 -0.93 -0.29
N ILE A 65 -12.70 -0.86 0.42
CA ILE A 65 -13.83 -0.03 0.00
C ILE A 65 -13.39 1.43 -0.10
N ASP A 66 -12.59 1.88 0.86
CA ASP A 66 -12.12 3.26 0.88
C ASP A 66 -10.99 3.50 -0.11
N ARG A 67 -10.47 2.46 -0.74
CA ARG A 67 -9.28 2.53 -1.60
C ARG A 67 -8.10 3.13 -0.85
N ASP A 68 -8.02 2.85 0.45
CA ASP A 68 -6.93 3.31 1.29
C ASP A 68 -5.81 2.28 1.21
N LEU A 69 -4.99 2.40 0.17
CA LEU A 69 -3.98 1.40 -0.12
C LEU A 69 -2.87 1.36 0.93
N ASN A 70 -2.55 2.50 1.51
CA ASN A 70 -1.58 2.53 2.60
C ASN A 70 -2.06 1.71 3.79
N ARG A 71 -3.34 1.83 4.11
CA ARG A 71 -3.93 1.03 5.19
C ARG A 71 -3.95 -0.44 4.83
N CYS A 72 -4.26 -0.76 3.57
CA CYS A 72 -4.21 -2.14 3.11
C CYS A 72 -2.82 -2.74 3.31
N ILE A 73 -1.77 -1.98 3.01
CA ILE A 73 -0.40 -2.44 3.22
C ILE A 73 -0.15 -2.69 4.71
N GLY A 74 -0.59 -1.79 5.56
CA GLY A 74 -0.44 -1.99 7.01
C GLY A 74 -1.19 -3.22 7.52
N LEU A 75 -2.24 -3.61 6.84
CA LEU A 75 -3.06 -4.77 7.22
C LEU A 75 -2.64 -6.05 6.48
N GLY A 76 -1.46 -6.06 5.90
CA GLY A 76 -0.90 -7.27 5.29
C GLY A 76 -1.02 -7.34 3.78
N GLY A 77 -1.47 -6.28 3.13
CA GLY A 77 -1.57 -6.27 1.68
C GLY A 77 -0.21 -6.11 1.02
N ASN A 78 -0.02 -6.83 -0.09
CA ASN A 78 1.18 -6.70 -0.90
C ASN A 78 0.84 -5.83 -2.09
N ILE A 79 1.69 -4.84 -2.38
CA ILE A 79 1.38 -3.86 -3.43
C ILE A 79 1.16 -4.52 -4.80
N TYR A 80 1.86 -5.59 -5.10
CA TYR A 80 1.68 -6.27 -6.38
C TYR A 80 0.28 -6.86 -6.51
N PHE A 81 -0.30 -7.28 -5.40
CA PHE A 81 -1.68 -7.78 -5.41
C PHE A 81 -2.67 -6.62 -5.35
N LEU A 82 -2.39 -5.63 -4.53
CA LEU A 82 -3.28 -4.46 -4.41
C LEU A 82 -3.42 -3.72 -5.75
N ALA A 83 -2.39 -3.79 -6.59
CA ALA A 83 -2.47 -3.16 -7.90
C ALA A 83 -3.63 -3.69 -8.74
N LYS A 84 -4.11 -4.89 -8.45
CA LYS A 84 -5.24 -5.45 -9.17
C LYS A 84 -6.55 -4.74 -8.85
N ILE A 85 -6.65 -4.15 -7.67
CA ILE A 85 -7.79 -3.31 -7.33
C ILE A 85 -7.77 -2.07 -8.22
N GLY A 86 -6.62 -1.45 -8.34
CA GLY A 86 -6.49 -0.27 -9.21
C GLY A 86 -6.79 -0.58 -10.66
N ALA A 87 -6.29 -1.71 -11.15
CA ALA A 87 -6.58 -2.12 -12.52
C ALA A 87 -8.07 -2.36 -12.72
N THR A 88 -8.74 -2.92 -11.72
CA THR A 88 -10.20 -3.12 -11.76
C THR A 88 -10.92 -1.78 -11.85
N ASP A 89 -10.40 -0.76 -11.15
CA ASP A 89 -10.97 0.58 -11.19
C ASP A 89 -10.58 1.36 -12.45
N GLY A 90 -9.76 0.79 -13.31
CA GLY A 90 -9.29 1.49 -14.50
C GLY A 90 -8.22 2.53 -14.24
N LYS A 91 -7.50 2.40 -13.13
CA LYS A 91 -6.48 3.38 -12.75
C LYS A 91 -5.09 2.88 -13.10
N SER A 92 -4.24 3.80 -13.51
CA SER A 92 -2.84 3.48 -13.78
C SER A 92 -2.07 3.32 -12.47
N PHE A 93 -0.90 2.70 -12.55
CA PHE A 93 -0.04 2.60 -11.38
C PHE A 93 0.32 3.98 -10.84
N GLN A 94 0.55 4.94 -11.72
CA GLN A 94 0.88 6.30 -11.31
C GLN A 94 -0.27 6.98 -10.58
N GLN A 95 -1.50 6.71 -10.98
CA GLN A 95 -2.66 7.22 -10.25
C GLN A 95 -2.74 6.61 -8.86
N MET A 96 -2.48 5.30 -8.76
CA MET A 96 -2.49 4.63 -7.47
C MET A 96 -1.37 5.17 -6.57
N ALA A 97 -0.18 5.26 -7.10
CA ALA A 97 0.96 5.77 -6.35
C ALA A 97 0.73 7.22 -5.93
N GLY A 98 0.14 8.01 -6.80
CA GLY A 98 -0.23 9.38 -6.46
C GLY A 98 -1.16 9.41 -5.26
N SER A 99 -2.19 8.57 -5.28
CA SER A 99 -3.14 8.55 -4.16
C SER A 99 -2.47 8.14 -2.84
N MET A 100 -1.46 7.27 -2.91
CA MET A 100 -0.74 6.83 -1.71
C MET A 100 0.24 7.88 -1.20
N THR A 101 0.66 8.78 -2.06
CA THR A 101 1.64 9.80 -1.70
C THR A 101 1.03 11.17 -1.51
N GLY A 102 -0.27 11.29 -1.69
CA GLY A 102 -0.92 12.58 -1.62
C GLY A 102 -0.64 13.49 -2.80
N MET A 103 -0.22 12.90 -3.91
CA MET A 103 0.10 13.64 -5.14
C MET A 103 -0.92 13.32 -6.22
N THR A 104 -1.09 14.24 -7.17
CA THR A 104 -1.81 13.92 -8.38
C THR A 104 -0.95 12.98 -9.23
N GLU A 105 -1.56 12.36 -10.23
CA GLU A 105 -0.82 11.50 -11.14
C GLU A 105 0.33 12.28 -11.81
N GLU A 106 0.04 13.50 -12.23
CA GLU A 106 1.04 14.31 -12.89
C GLU A 106 2.19 14.68 -11.97
N GLU A 107 1.86 15.08 -10.74
CA GLU A 107 2.89 15.41 -9.75
C GLU A 107 3.77 14.20 -9.46
N TYR A 108 3.17 13.03 -9.30
CA TYR A 108 3.94 11.83 -9.03
C TYR A 108 4.85 11.49 -10.21
N ARG A 109 4.31 11.54 -11.42
CA ARG A 109 5.09 11.25 -12.62
C ARG A 109 6.27 12.21 -12.76
N ASN A 110 6.01 13.50 -12.56
CA ASN A 110 7.07 14.49 -12.66
C ASN A 110 8.16 14.30 -11.61
N MET A 111 7.76 13.94 -10.40
CA MET A 111 8.71 13.64 -9.34
C MET A 111 9.60 12.46 -9.73
N MET A 112 9.02 11.40 -10.27
CA MET A 112 9.77 10.22 -10.67
C MET A 112 10.70 10.51 -11.84
N VAL A 113 10.26 11.29 -12.80
CA VAL A 113 11.09 11.68 -13.95
C VAL A 113 12.28 12.51 -13.47
N ALA A 114 12.09 13.31 -12.45
CA ALA A 114 13.16 14.15 -11.92
C ALA A 114 14.14 13.39 -11.03
N GLY A 115 14.00 12.07 -10.92
CA GLY A 115 14.96 11.26 -10.17
C GLY A 115 14.38 10.63 -8.91
N GLY A 116 13.13 10.85 -8.64
CA GLY A 116 12.48 10.28 -7.47
C GLY A 116 12.67 11.15 -6.25
N ARG A 117 12.31 10.61 -5.10
CA ARG A 117 12.45 11.33 -3.84
C ARG A 117 13.84 11.17 -3.32
N SER A 118 14.25 12.17 -2.54
CA SER A 118 15.50 12.07 -1.83
C SER A 118 15.43 10.91 -0.82
N VAL A 119 16.54 10.19 -0.68
CA VAL A 119 16.63 9.15 0.33
C VAL A 119 17.05 9.74 1.69
N GLU A 120 17.36 11.02 1.74
CA GLU A 120 17.66 11.65 2.99
C GLU A 120 16.47 11.59 3.91
N GLY A 121 16.70 11.24 5.13
CA GLY A 121 15.60 11.12 6.08
C GLY A 121 15.03 9.74 6.21
N ASN A 122 15.41 8.82 5.35
CA ASN A 122 14.97 7.44 5.50
C ASN A 122 15.84 6.73 6.51
N ARG A 123 15.96 7.31 7.67
CA ARG A 123 16.77 6.73 8.72
C ARG A 123 15.90 6.02 9.71
N ARG A 124 16.47 5.07 10.42
CA ARG A 124 15.77 4.37 11.47
C ARG A 124 15.45 5.31 12.60
N LEU A 125 14.38 4.99 13.31
CA LEU A 125 14.08 5.73 14.51
C LEU A 125 15.26 5.58 15.47
N GLY A 126 15.68 6.68 16.03
CA GLY A 126 16.81 6.70 16.94
C GLY A 126 18.12 6.98 16.29
N GLU A 127 18.29 6.80 15.00
CA GLU A 127 19.51 7.23 14.33
C GLU A 127 19.51 8.73 14.27
N ASN A 128 20.61 9.33 14.67
CA ASN A 128 20.72 10.77 14.80
C ASN A 128 19.70 11.33 15.75
N GLY A 129 19.15 10.48 16.59
CA GLY A 129 18.29 10.92 17.65
C GLY A 129 16.91 11.29 17.24
N THR A 130 16.54 11.18 15.99
CA THR A 130 15.20 11.56 15.64
C THR A 130 14.73 10.82 14.44
N ALA A 131 13.47 10.63 14.41
CA ALA A 131 12.79 10.26 13.21
C ALA A 131 12.48 11.54 12.52
N GLN A 132 13.30 11.96 11.63
CA GLN A 132 13.13 13.21 11.06
C GLN A 132 11.96 13.25 10.18
N PRO A 133 11.12 14.16 10.41
CA PRO A 133 10.13 14.43 9.42
C PRO A 133 10.91 14.83 8.21
N GLN A 134 10.70 14.23 7.21
CA GLN A 134 11.37 14.54 6.07
C GLN A 134 10.98 15.86 5.71
N ASN A 135 11.80 16.60 5.38
CA ASN A 135 11.47 17.86 4.87
C ASN A 135 10.81 17.71 3.57
N GLN A 136 9.85 16.94 3.51
CA GLN A 136 9.23 16.73 2.30
C GLN A 136 8.36 17.83 2.10
N PRO A 137 8.42 18.47 1.04
CA PRO A 137 7.58 19.57 0.78
C PRO A 137 6.18 19.15 0.94
N GLN A 138 5.85 18.06 0.52
CA GLN A 138 4.53 17.65 0.66
C GLN A 138 4.47 16.62 1.57
N GLY A 139 5.23 16.64 2.50
CA GLY A 139 5.12 15.87 3.67
C GLY A 139 4.62 14.49 3.59
N SER A 140 4.48 13.95 2.57
CA SER A 140 3.89 12.70 2.59
C SER A 140 4.87 11.63 2.63
N ALA A 141 5.47 11.45 3.69
CA ALA A 141 6.51 10.48 3.83
C ALA A 141 6.06 9.06 3.77
N THR A 142 4.79 8.84 3.92
CA THR A 142 4.32 7.48 4.05
C THR A 142 4.45 6.64 2.81
N HIS A 143 4.68 7.26 1.71
CA HIS A 143 4.66 6.55 0.51
C HIS A 143 5.90 5.87 0.14
N LEU A 144 6.87 5.89 0.96
CA LEU A 144 8.07 5.16 0.69
C LEU A 144 7.85 3.66 0.65
N SER A 145 6.83 3.18 1.31
CA SER A 145 6.53 1.76 1.26
C SER A 145 6.27 1.29 -0.16
N LEU A 146 5.81 2.17 -1.01
CA LEU A 146 5.55 1.83 -2.38
C LEU A 146 6.84 1.53 -3.12
N ILE A 147 7.92 2.14 -2.74
CA ILE A 147 9.20 1.97 -3.41
C ILE A 147 9.95 0.77 -2.87
N HIS A 148 9.73 0.42 -1.64
CA HIS A 148 10.51 -0.60 -0.97
C HIS A 148 9.88 -1.98 -0.98
N ILE A 149 8.81 -2.14 -1.65
CA ILE A 149 8.17 -3.43 -1.82
C ILE A 149 8.65 -4.12 -3.10
#